data_1fa59b8802c12de31b04a42a1e7f5920
#
_entry.id   1fa59b8802c12de31b04a42a1e7f5920
#
_cell.length_a   1.000
_cell.length_b   1.000
_cell.length_c   1.000
_cell.angle_alpha   90.00
_cell.angle_beta   90.00
_cell.angle_gamma   90.00
#
_symmetry.space_group_name_H-M   'P 1'
#
loop_
_entity.id
_entity.type
_entity.pdbx_description
1 polymer ?
#
loop_
_entity_poly.entity_id
_entity_poly.type
_entity_poly.pdbx_seq_one_letter_code
_entity_poly.pdbx_strand_id
1 'polypeptide(L)'
;MPILGTSEYDMDRAEDRKAFDAALNKCNILRPAGGTIYTVEEAREIANKLGYPVLVRPSYVLGGQGMAIAYDDESITKYVNNINLVHQEHPILVDKYMSGREVEVDAICDGKDILIPGVMEHLERAGVHSGDSISVYPSHTIYQEHIDTICKYTKKIALELKVIGVLNIQFIISSDKVYIIEVNPRSSRTVPYISKVTDLPVIDIATNVILGEKLKKMKFGTGLYAKAAQIAVKLPVFSFEKIKGSETSLGPEMKSTGEVLGIDKLFSDALLKAFIAGGIRIPHNGNMLVTVRDKDKEELLPIVNRYIDIGFKIYATPGTGKFLESNGVDVTIVDKI
;
A
#
# COMPACT_ATOMS: atom_id res chain seq x y z
N MET A 1 21.28 17.67 22.84
CA MET A 1 21.27 16.28 23.30
C MET A 1 21.30 15.41 22.03
N PRO A 2 22.17 14.43 21.87
CA PRO A 2 22.21 13.62 20.64
C PRO A 2 20.94 12.78 20.52
N ILE A 3 20.41 12.70 19.30
CA ILE A 3 19.33 11.79 18.93
C ILE A 3 19.92 10.39 18.77
N LEU A 4 19.30 9.38 19.38
CA LEU A 4 19.67 7.97 19.17
C LEU A 4 19.00 7.43 17.90
N GLY A 5 19.69 6.55 17.21
CA GLY A 5 19.20 5.96 15.94
C GLY A 5 19.57 6.78 14.71
N THR A 6 18.67 6.83 13.72
CA THR A 6 18.87 7.61 12.48
C THR A 6 18.90 9.12 12.81
N SER A 7 19.88 9.85 12.23
CA SER A 7 20.01 11.28 12.47
C SER A 7 18.84 12.06 11.87
N GLU A 8 18.53 13.23 12.46
CA GLU A 8 17.54 14.17 11.91
C GLU A 8 17.85 14.53 10.46
N TYR A 9 19.10 14.83 10.15
CA TYR A 9 19.57 15.14 8.81
C TYR A 9 19.28 13.99 7.81
N ASP A 10 19.52 12.73 8.21
CA ASP A 10 19.27 11.58 7.32
C ASP A 10 17.78 11.23 7.22
N MET A 11 16.97 11.55 8.25
CA MET A 11 15.50 11.49 8.18
C MET A 11 14.96 12.52 7.18
N ASP A 12 15.43 13.78 7.26
CA ASP A 12 15.02 14.85 6.35
C ASP A 12 15.38 14.52 4.90
N ARG A 13 16.52 13.87 4.65
CA ARG A 13 16.88 13.37 3.32
C ARG A 13 15.91 12.36 2.72
N ALA A 14 15.14 11.66 3.53
CA ALA A 14 14.09 10.76 3.05
C ALA A 14 12.78 11.50 2.75
N GLU A 15 12.52 12.62 3.44
CA GLU A 15 11.31 13.44 3.30
C GLU A 15 11.47 14.53 2.22
N ASP A 16 12.65 15.15 2.12
CA ASP A 16 12.93 16.16 1.09
C ASP A 16 13.02 15.54 -0.30
N ARG A 17 12.19 16.00 -1.20
CA ARG A 17 12.09 15.46 -2.56
C ARG A 17 13.41 15.42 -3.31
N LYS A 18 14.19 16.52 -3.28
CA LYS A 18 15.43 16.65 -4.06
C LYS A 18 16.52 15.75 -3.48
N ALA A 19 16.63 15.72 -2.15
CA ALA A 19 17.59 14.88 -1.45
C ALA A 19 17.28 13.39 -1.63
N PHE A 20 16.01 13.04 -1.57
CA PHE A 20 15.54 11.67 -1.81
C PHE A 20 15.79 11.21 -3.25
N ASP A 21 15.49 12.07 -4.24
CA ASP A 21 15.82 11.79 -5.64
C ASP A 21 17.30 11.57 -5.87
N ALA A 22 18.15 12.39 -5.26
CA ALA A 22 19.60 12.24 -5.33
C ALA A 22 20.06 10.90 -4.73
N ALA A 23 19.50 10.51 -3.57
CA ALA A 23 19.81 9.23 -2.92
C ALA A 23 19.40 8.03 -3.78
N LEU A 24 18.19 8.04 -4.34
CA LEU A 24 17.69 6.97 -5.22
C LEU A 24 18.52 6.85 -6.51
N ASN A 25 18.84 8.00 -7.14
CA ASN A 25 19.68 8.02 -8.35
C ASN A 25 21.07 7.46 -8.07
N LYS A 26 21.71 7.83 -6.96
CA LYS A 26 23.00 7.28 -6.53
C LYS A 26 22.97 5.78 -6.34
N CYS A 27 21.83 5.25 -5.86
CA CYS A 27 21.62 3.82 -5.70
C CYS A 27 21.20 3.08 -6.98
N ASN A 28 20.93 3.79 -8.08
CA ASN A 28 20.28 3.26 -9.29
C ASN A 28 18.95 2.56 -8.96
N ILE A 29 18.08 3.24 -8.22
CA ILE A 29 16.77 2.76 -7.82
C ILE A 29 15.70 3.57 -8.56
N LEU A 30 14.71 2.88 -9.11
CA LEU A 30 13.61 3.50 -9.83
C LEU A 30 12.57 4.08 -8.86
N ARG A 31 11.98 5.21 -9.25
CA ARG A 31 10.82 5.81 -8.61
C ARG A 31 9.85 6.37 -9.67
N PRO A 32 8.57 6.60 -9.33
CA PRO A 32 7.64 7.28 -10.21
C PRO A 32 8.19 8.65 -10.65
N ALA A 33 8.06 8.96 -11.93
CA ALA A 33 8.43 10.28 -12.44
C ALA A 33 7.52 11.35 -11.84
N GLY A 34 8.08 12.53 -11.54
CA GLY A 34 7.31 13.62 -10.96
C GLY A 34 8.13 14.86 -10.74
N GLY A 35 7.53 15.86 -10.10
CA GLY A 35 8.17 17.13 -9.81
C GLY A 35 7.53 17.87 -8.66
N THR A 36 8.21 18.92 -8.24
CA THR A 36 7.78 19.85 -7.19
C THR A 36 7.16 21.08 -7.84
N ILE A 37 6.05 21.57 -7.32
CA ILE A 37 5.33 22.72 -7.82
C ILE A 37 4.95 23.68 -6.70
N TYR A 38 4.71 24.93 -7.08
CA TYR A 38 4.21 25.99 -6.21
C TYR A 38 2.94 26.64 -6.73
N THR A 39 2.64 26.48 -8.03
CA THR A 39 1.49 27.08 -8.69
C THR A 39 0.64 26.04 -9.41
N VAL A 40 -0.61 26.39 -9.72
CA VAL A 40 -1.54 25.56 -10.51
C VAL A 40 -1.02 25.36 -11.93
N GLU A 41 -0.41 26.40 -12.52
CA GLU A 41 0.14 26.36 -13.86
C GLU A 41 1.29 25.35 -13.96
N GLU A 42 2.22 25.38 -13.02
CA GLU A 42 3.30 24.40 -12.92
C GLU A 42 2.75 22.97 -12.75
N ALA A 43 1.68 22.80 -11.95
CA ALA A 43 1.03 21.52 -11.74
C ALA A 43 0.46 20.95 -13.05
N ARG A 44 -0.25 21.77 -13.82
CA ARG A 44 -0.79 21.38 -15.12
C ARG A 44 0.31 21.05 -16.13
N GLU A 45 1.37 21.85 -16.17
CA GLU A 45 2.51 21.61 -17.06
C GLU A 45 3.15 20.25 -16.80
N ILE A 46 3.46 19.95 -15.52
CA ILE A 46 4.02 18.66 -15.12
C ILE A 46 3.04 17.53 -15.40
N ALA A 47 1.76 17.68 -15.06
CA ALA A 47 0.76 16.64 -15.28
C ALA A 47 0.57 16.33 -16.78
N ASN A 48 0.53 17.33 -17.62
CA ASN A 48 0.43 17.15 -19.07
C ASN A 48 1.68 16.46 -19.65
N LYS A 49 2.87 16.78 -19.13
CA LYS A 49 4.12 16.12 -19.53
C LYS A 49 4.17 14.64 -19.09
N LEU A 50 3.68 14.32 -17.89
CA LEU A 50 3.63 12.97 -17.37
C LEU A 50 2.48 12.14 -17.98
N GLY A 51 1.42 12.82 -18.42
CA GLY A 51 0.13 12.23 -18.79
C GLY A 51 -0.69 11.85 -17.55
N TYR A 52 -2.01 12.12 -17.61
CA TYR A 52 -2.94 11.73 -16.55
C TYR A 52 -3.16 10.19 -16.49
N PRO A 53 -3.55 9.64 -15.32
CA PRO A 53 -3.70 10.32 -14.03
C PRO A 53 -2.35 10.61 -13.35
N VAL A 54 -2.37 11.60 -12.44
CA VAL A 54 -1.24 11.96 -11.58
C VAL A 54 -1.65 11.99 -10.12
N LEU A 55 -0.71 11.75 -9.21
CA LEU A 55 -0.89 11.86 -7.77
C LEU A 55 -0.40 13.24 -7.32
N VAL A 56 -1.27 13.98 -6.64
CA VAL A 56 -0.96 15.28 -6.05
C VAL A 56 -0.85 15.08 -4.55
N ARG A 57 0.25 15.54 -3.94
CA ARG A 57 0.47 15.42 -2.50
C ARG A 57 1.17 16.63 -1.92
N PRO A 58 0.75 17.12 -0.73
CA PRO A 58 1.53 18.10 0.01
C PRO A 58 2.86 17.49 0.45
N SER A 59 3.87 18.32 0.68
CA SER A 59 5.09 17.90 1.36
C SER A 59 4.85 17.80 2.87
N TYR A 60 5.60 16.93 3.54
CA TYR A 60 5.59 16.79 5.01
C TYR A 60 4.22 16.50 5.64
N VAL A 61 3.41 15.63 5.02
CA VAL A 61 2.11 15.21 5.57
C VAL A 61 2.14 13.80 6.13
N LEU A 62 1.39 13.57 7.22
CA LEU A 62 1.19 12.27 7.83
C LEU A 62 -0.11 11.62 7.31
N GLY A 63 -0.07 10.31 7.06
CA GLY A 63 -1.26 9.55 6.69
C GLY A 63 -1.90 9.96 5.37
N GLY A 64 -1.13 10.57 4.46
CA GLY A 64 -1.60 10.98 3.14
C GLY A 64 -2.62 12.11 3.13
N GLN A 65 -2.70 12.90 4.20
CA GLN A 65 -3.67 14.00 4.32
C GLN A 65 -3.54 14.98 3.14
N GLY A 66 -4.67 15.27 2.49
CA GLY A 66 -4.71 16.15 1.32
C GLY A 66 -4.15 15.54 0.04
N MET A 67 -3.76 14.27 0.03
CA MET A 67 -3.37 13.57 -1.19
C MET A 67 -4.58 13.23 -2.05
N ALA A 68 -4.44 13.38 -3.38
CA ALA A 68 -5.51 13.06 -4.32
C ALA A 68 -4.96 12.58 -5.67
N ILE A 69 -5.76 11.78 -6.37
CA ILE A 69 -5.47 11.37 -7.75
C ILE A 69 -6.24 12.30 -8.69
N ALA A 70 -5.50 13.06 -9.50
CA ALA A 70 -6.06 13.94 -10.51
C ALA A 70 -6.10 13.25 -11.87
N TYR A 71 -7.23 13.34 -12.55
CA TYR A 71 -7.48 12.69 -13.84
C TYR A 71 -7.44 13.66 -15.02
N ASP A 72 -7.49 14.97 -14.74
CA ASP A 72 -7.55 16.04 -15.72
C ASP A 72 -7.11 17.38 -15.11
N ASP A 73 -7.06 18.44 -15.95
CA ASP A 73 -6.66 19.80 -15.57
C ASP A 73 -7.64 20.46 -14.58
N GLU A 74 -8.91 20.06 -14.56
CA GLU A 74 -9.91 20.59 -13.63
C GLU A 74 -9.67 20.02 -12.23
N SER A 75 -9.53 18.71 -12.12
CA SER A 75 -9.29 18.03 -10.84
C SER A 75 -7.96 18.43 -10.22
N ILE A 76 -6.87 18.54 -10.99
CA ILE A 76 -5.58 18.97 -10.44
C ILE A 76 -5.65 20.41 -9.92
N THR A 77 -6.35 21.31 -10.62
CA THR A 77 -6.55 22.69 -10.19
C THR A 77 -7.28 22.76 -8.85
N LYS A 78 -8.36 21.98 -8.72
CA LYS A 78 -9.14 21.91 -7.48
C LYS A 78 -8.28 21.41 -6.31
N TYR A 79 -7.48 20.37 -6.52
CA TYR A 79 -6.65 19.79 -5.46
C TYR A 79 -5.51 20.71 -5.04
N VAL A 80 -4.80 21.33 -5.98
CA VAL A 80 -3.72 22.28 -5.68
C VAL A 80 -4.26 23.47 -4.91
N ASN A 81 -5.42 24.03 -5.31
CA ASN A 81 -6.04 25.13 -4.58
C ASN A 81 -6.45 24.73 -3.17
N ASN A 82 -7.01 23.53 -2.97
CA ASN A 82 -7.38 23.05 -1.64
C ASN A 82 -6.15 22.90 -0.73
N ILE A 83 -5.03 22.39 -1.25
CA ILE A 83 -3.80 22.25 -0.51
C ILE A 83 -3.24 23.64 -0.13
N ASN A 84 -3.23 24.57 -1.07
CA ASN A 84 -2.73 25.94 -0.83
C ASN A 84 -3.54 26.72 0.22
N LEU A 85 -4.82 26.39 0.40
CA LEU A 85 -5.64 26.98 1.46
C LEU A 85 -5.20 26.54 2.87
N VAL A 86 -4.57 25.38 2.99
CA VAL A 86 -4.21 24.75 4.27
C VAL A 86 -2.70 24.82 4.54
N HIS A 87 -1.86 24.72 3.51
CA HIS A 87 -0.40 24.57 3.61
C HIS A 87 0.34 25.53 2.64
N GLN A 88 0.24 26.83 2.84
CA GLN A 88 0.79 27.86 1.93
C GLN A 88 2.33 27.91 1.86
N GLU A 89 3.07 27.29 2.79
CA GLU A 89 4.53 27.46 2.92
C GLU A 89 5.36 26.29 2.35
N HIS A 90 4.72 25.18 1.97
CA HIS A 90 5.42 23.99 1.52
C HIS A 90 5.14 23.65 0.06
N PRO A 91 6.14 23.15 -0.67
CA PRO A 91 5.94 22.73 -2.05
C PRO A 91 4.96 21.56 -2.14
N ILE A 92 4.20 21.51 -3.25
CA ILE A 92 3.34 20.41 -3.59
C ILE A 92 4.07 19.49 -4.57
N LEU A 93 3.87 18.19 -4.43
CA LEU A 93 4.45 17.17 -5.31
C LEU A 93 3.39 16.65 -6.28
N VAL A 94 3.80 16.54 -7.54
CA VAL A 94 2.99 15.93 -8.60
C VAL A 94 3.77 14.75 -9.17
N ASP A 95 3.27 13.54 -8.95
CA ASP A 95 3.91 12.30 -9.39
C ASP A 95 3.02 11.57 -10.39
N LYS A 96 3.64 10.87 -11.35
CA LYS A 96 2.89 9.95 -12.22
C LYS A 96 2.19 8.89 -11.37
N TYR A 97 0.86 8.82 -11.49
CA TYR A 97 0.13 7.71 -10.90
C TYR A 97 0.46 6.42 -11.65
N MET A 98 0.88 5.41 -10.91
CA MET A 98 1.24 4.10 -11.45
C MET A 98 0.20 3.07 -11.02
N SER A 99 -0.24 2.26 -11.96
CA SER A 99 -0.99 1.05 -11.66
C SER A 99 -0.02 -0.12 -11.48
N GLY A 100 -0.27 -0.98 -10.50
CA GLY A 100 0.60 -2.10 -10.20
C GLY A 100 0.25 -2.74 -8.87
N ARG A 101 1.12 -3.64 -8.41
CA ARG A 101 1.01 -4.27 -7.10
C ARG A 101 1.87 -3.51 -6.11
N GLU A 102 1.27 -3.07 -5.03
CA GLU A 102 2.00 -2.44 -3.95
C GLU A 102 2.53 -3.48 -2.97
N VAL A 103 3.72 -3.21 -2.46
CA VAL A 103 4.46 -4.08 -1.55
C VAL A 103 5.11 -3.22 -0.48
N GLU A 104 5.06 -3.68 0.75
CA GLU A 104 5.62 -3.00 1.91
C GLU A 104 6.66 -3.86 2.61
N VAL A 105 7.72 -3.22 3.07
CA VAL A 105 8.80 -3.84 3.84
C VAL A 105 9.10 -3.01 5.06
N ASP A 106 9.06 -3.63 6.24
CA ASP A 106 9.74 -3.12 7.42
C ASP A 106 11.10 -3.79 7.54
N ALA A 107 12.14 -3.03 7.80
CA ALA A 107 13.48 -3.57 7.95
C ALA A 107 14.21 -2.92 9.13
N ILE A 108 15.23 -3.60 9.63
CA ILE A 108 16.13 -3.09 10.66
C ILE A 108 17.51 -2.93 10.03
N CYS A 109 18.13 -1.76 10.21
CA CYS A 109 19.47 -1.47 9.70
C CYS A 109 20.41 -1.07 10.85
N ASP A 110 21.62 -1.64 10.88
CA ASP A 110 22.66 -1.31 11.87
C ASP A 110 23.76 -0.40 11.32
N GLY A 111 23.51 0.23 10.14
CA GLY A 111 24.47 1.04 9.40
C GLY A 111 25.43 0.24 8.51
N LYS A 112 25.38 -1.08 8.52
CA LYS A 112 26.21 -1.97 7.72
C LYS A 112 25.41 -3.14 7.11
N ASP A 113 24.60 -3.76 7.90
CA ASP A 113 23.75 -4.88 7.53
C ASP A 113 22.28 -4.55 7.77
N ILE A 114 21.39 -5.29 7.12
CA ILE A 114 19.93 -5.19 7.30
C ILE A 114 19.35 -6.54 7.68
N LEU A 115 18.24 -6.49 8.40
CA LEU A 115 17.34 -7.63 8.62
C LEU A 115 15.96 -7.24 8.11
N ILE A 116 15.41 -8.00 7.19
CA ILE A 116 14.06 -7.83 6.63
C ILE A 116 13.20 -8.96 7.18
N PRO A 117 12.27 -8.72 8.10
CA PRO A 117 11.36 -9.73 8.64
C PRO A 117 10.53 -10.43 7.57
N GLY A 118 10.08 -9.67 6.57
CA GLY A 118 9.30 -10.20 5.47
C GLY A 118 8.90 -9.14 4.46
N VAL A 119 8.36 -9.60 3.34
CA VAL A 119 7.81 -8.77 2.26
C VAL A 119 6.29 -8.94 2.27
N MET A 120 5.56 -7.87 2.50
CA MET A 120 4.10 -7.83 2.59
C MET A 120 3.50 -7.32 1.28
N GLU A 121 2.49 -8.00 0.76
CA GLU A 121 1.78 -7.62 -0.46
C GLU A 121 0.43 -6.99 -0.11
N HIS A 122 0.07 -5.88 -0.75
CA HIS A 122 -1.24 -5.26 -0.63
C HIS A 122 -2.21 -5.83 -1.66
N LEU A 123 -3.45 -6.09 -1.25
CA LEU A 123 -4.50 -6.62 -2.14
C LEU A 123 -5.25 -5.53 -2.89
N GLU A 124 -5.33 -4.33 -2.31
CA GLU A 124 -5.99 -3.18 -2.93
C GLU A 124 -5.21 -2.68 -4.15
N ARG A 125 -5.91 -1.97 -5.00
CA ARG A 125 -5.29 -1.25 -6.12
C ARG A 125 -4.26 -0.24 -5.61
N ALA A 126 -3.25 0.03 -6.40
CA ALA A 126 -2.29 1.09 -6.13
C ALA A 126 -2.96 2.45 -5.87
N GLY A 127 -2.37 3.22 -4.97
CA GLY A 127 -2.88 4.52 -4.55
C GLY A 127 -3.90 4.49 -3.40
N VAL A 128 -4.16 3.33 -2.81
CA VAL A 128 -4.81 3.22 -1.50
C VAL A 128 -3.73 3.29 -0.42
N HIS A 129 -3.95 4.08 0.63
CA HIS A 129 -2.99 4.20 1.73
C HIS A 129 -2.68 2.82 2.35
N SER A 130 -1.42 2.54 2.66
CA SER A 130 -0.97 1.23 3.18
C SER A 130 -1.67 0.82 4.46
N GLY A 131 -2.02 1.79 5.33
CA GLY A 131 -2.83 1.55 6.53
C GLY A 131 -4.24 1.06 6.26
N ASP A 132 -4.80 1.40 5.10
CA ASP A 132 -6.15 1.05 4.66
C ASP A 132 -6.17 -0.19 3.77
N SER A 133 -5.00 -0.71 3.41
CA SER A 133 -4.86 -1.88 2.56
C SER A 133 -4.82 -3.17 3.37
N ILE A 134 -5.44 -4.22 2.82
CA ILE A 134 -5.27 -5.59 3.28
C ILE A 134 -3.85 -6.01 2.92
N SER A 135 -3.05 -6.40 3.92
CA SER A 135 -1.68 -6.84 3.69
C SER A 135 -1.55 -8.34 3.93
N VAL A 136 -0.87 -9.03 3.03
CA VAL A 136 -0.65 -10.49 3.09
C VAL A 136 0.83 -10.77 3.29
N TYR A 137 1.15 -11.63 4.24
CA TYR A 137 2.50 -12.16 4.48
C TYR A 137 2.46 -13.69 4.59
N PRO A 138 3.38 -14.42 3.98
CA PRO A 138 4.31 -13.99 2.92
C PRO A 138 3.57 -13.45 1.70
N SER A 139 4.21 -12.59 0.90
CA SER A 139 3.64 -12.11 -0.36
C SER A 139 3.15 -13.27 -1.22
N HIS A 140 1.91 -13.17 -1.71
CA HIS A 140 1.19 -14.30 -2.30
C HIS A 140 1.40 -14.41 -3.81
N THR A 141 1.44 -13.29 -4.51
CA THR A 141 1.50 -13.26 -5.98
C THR A 141 2.77 -12.62 -6.52
N ILE A 142 3.70 -12.20 -5.66
CA ILE A 142 4.94 -11.54 -6.07
C ILE A 142 6.00 -12.58 -6.43
N TYR A 143 6.58 -12.45 -7.61
CA TYR A 143 7.65 -13.32 -8.08
C TYR A 143 8.96 -13.14 -7.29
N GLN A 144 9.74 -14.21 -7.17
CA GLN A 144 10.99 -14.20 -6.40
C GLN A 144 11.98 -13.15 -6.90
N GLU A 145 12.06 -12.91 -8.20
CA GLU A 145 12.93 -11.89 -8.81
C GLU A 145 12.63 -10.47 -8.31
N HIS A 146 11.34 -10.16 -8.11
CA HIS A 146 10.92 -8.89 -7.53
C HIS A 146 11.27 -8.82 -6.04
N ILE A 147 11.07 -9.92 -5.30
CA ILE A 147 11.46 -10.01 -3.88
C ILE A 147 12.96 -9.76 -3.72
N ASP A 148 13.78 -10.38 -4.56
CA ASP A 148 15.24 -10.21 -4.54
C ASP A 148 15.64 -8.76 -4.85
N THR A 149 14.94 -8.13 -5.80
CA THR A 149 15.13 -6.73 -6.15
C THR A 149 14.73 -5.80 -5.01
N ILE A 150 13.57 -6.06 -4.36
CA ILE A 150 13.10 -5.33 -3.18
C ILE A 150 14.12 -5.42 -2.05
N CYS A 151 14.61 -6.61 -1.72
CA CYS A 151 15.63 -6.80 -0.70
C CYS A 151 16.94 -6.05 -1.01
N LYS A 152 17.36 -6.08 -2.27
CA LYS A 152 18.54 -5.33 -2.75
C LYS A 152 18.34 -3.82 -2.63
N TYR A 153 17.18 -3.31 -3.03
CA TYR A 153 16.85 -1.88 -2.95
C TYR A 153 16.75 -1.43 -1.50
N THR A 154 16.08 -2.20 -0.64
CA THR A 154 16.00 -1.95 0.81
C THR A 154 17.40 -1.78 1.42
N LYS A 155 18.32 -2.70 1.12
CA LYS A 155 19.71 -2.60 1.64
C LYS A 155 20.41 -1.36 1.12
N LYS A 156 20.34 -1.08 -0.18
CA LYS A 156 21.04 0.06 -0.78
C LYS A 156 20.58 1.39 -0.19
N ILE A 157 19.25 1.61 -0.12
CA ILE A 157 18.71 2.88 0.33
C ILE A 157 18.88 3.06 1.85
N ALA A 158 18.75 1.99 2.63
CA ALA A 158 19.01 2.03 4.08
C ALA A 158 20.44 2.48 4.40
N LEU A 159 21.42 1.97 3.66
CA LEU A 159 22.84 2.35 3.83
C LEU A 159 23.13 3.75 3.30
N GLU A 160 22.54 4.17 2.18
CA GLU A 160 22.70 5.52 1.62
C GLU A 160 22.13 6.60 2.55
N LEU A 161 20.98 6.32 3.16
CA LEU A 161 20.34 7.20 4.17
C LEU A 161 20.91 6.97 5.58
N LYS A 162 21.95 6.17 5.74
CA LYS A 162 22.62 5.88 7.02
C LYS A 162 21.65 5.53 8.14
N VAL A 163 20.65 4.74 7.82
CA VAL A 163 19.60 4.35 8.77
C VAL A 163 20.20 3.51 9.90
N ILE A 164 19.83 3.84 11.14
CA ILE A 164 20.12 3.08 12.36
C ILE A 164 18.80 2.83 13.09
N GLY A 165 18.37 1.58 13.13
CA GLY A 165 17.06 1.18 13.69
C GLY A 165 16.09 0.74 12.61
N VAL A 166 14.80 0.99 12.80
CA VAL A 166 13.73 0.58 11.86
C VAL A 166 13.61 1.54 10.70
N LEU A 167 13.31 0.99 9.53
CA LEU A 167 12.82 1.73 8.37
C LEU A 167 11.67 0.99 7.72
N ASN A 168 10.73 1.75 7.16
CA ASN A 168 9.63 1.25 6.36
C ASN A 168 9.81 1.73 4.92
N ILE A 169 9.58 0.85 3.96
CA ILE A 169 9.67 1.17 2.53
C ILE A 169 8.43 0.65 1.82
N GLN A 170 7.81 1.51 1.03
CA GLN A 170 6.74 1.15 0.14
C GLN A 170 7.24 1.09 -1.31
N PHE A 171 6.89 0.00 -1.97
CA PHE A 171 7.23 -0.28 -3.35
C PHE A 171 5.99 -0.45 -4.21
N ILE A 172 6.13 -0.20 -5.50
CA ILE A 172 5.16 -0.62 -6.51
C ILE A 172 5.86 -1.42 -7.61
N ILE A 173 5.25 -2.54 -7.98
CA ILE A 173 5.68 -3.35 -9.11
C ILE A 173 4.74 -3.03 -10.27
N SER A 174 5.29 -2.39 -11.30
CA SER A 174 4.55 -1.97 -12.48
C SER A 174 5.35 -2.30 -13.74
N SER A 175 4.69 -2.88 -14.75
CA SER A 175 5.35 -3.30 -16.00
C SER A 175 6.66 -4.08 -15.75
N ASP A 176 6.60 -5.04 -14.83
CA ASP A 176 7.71 -5.93 -14.44
C ASP A 176 8.93 -5.22 -13.83
N LYS A 177 8.76 -4.00 -13.33
CA LYS A 177 9.81 -3.21 -12.68
C LYS A 177 9.39 -2.82 -11.26
N VAL A 178 10.36 -2.80 -10.36
CA VAL A 178 10.20 -2.38 -8.97
C VAL A 178 10.55 -0.91 -8.83
N TYR A 179 9.64 -0.12 -8.27
CA TYR A 179 9.83 1.29 -7.97
C TYR A 179 9.67 1.53 -6.47
N ILE A 180 10.46 2.43 -5.90
CA ILE A 180 10.22 2.94 -4.54
C ILE A 180 9.22 4.10 -4.62
N ILE A 181 8.16 4.03 -3.80
CA ILE A 181 7.19 5.10 -3.62
C ILE A 181 7.65 6.01 -2.49
N GLU A 182 8.02 5.41 -1.34
CA GLU A 182 8.29 6.12 -0.10
C GLU A 182 9.27 5.35 0.78
N VAL A 183 10.09 6.07 1.52
CA VAL A 183 11.00 5.53 2.55
C VAL A 183 10.80 6.32 3.83
N ASN A 184 10.45 5.62 4.90
CA ASN A 184 10.24 6.18 6.23
C ASN A 184 11.29 5.60 7.19
N PRO A 185 12.37 6.34 7.54
CA PRO A 185 13.39 5.85 8.49
C PRO A 185 12.88 5.91 9.94
N ARG A 186 11.77 5.28 10.18
CA ARG A 186 11.06 5.18 11.46
C ARG A 186 10.21 3.90 11.50
N SER A 187 9.70 3.56 12.68
CA SER A 187 8.73 2.48 12.84
C SER A 187 7.43 2.78 12.07
N SER A 188 6.82 1.74 11.51
CA SER A 188 5.54 1.77 10.82
C SER A 188 4.43 1.12 11.67
N ARG A 189 3.19 1.24 11.21
CA ARG A 189 2.04 0.55 11.82
C ARG A 189 2.06 -0.96 11.57
N THR A 190 2.76 -1.43 10.54
CA THR A 190 2.89 -2.86 10.21
C THR A 190 3.92 -3.60 11.05
N VAL A 191 4.78 -2.90 11.81
CA VAL A 191 5.78 -3.53 12.69
C VAL A 191 5.18 -4.50 13.71
N PRO A 192 4.09 -4.18 14.45
CA PRO A 192 3.46 -5.14 15.35
C PRO A 192 2.93 -6.38 14.63
N TYR A 193 2.37 -6.19 13.43
CA TYR A 193 1.88 -7.27 12.58
C TYR A 193 3.02 -8.20 12.15
N ILE A 194 4.05 -7.66 11.48
CA ILE A 194 5.15 -8.47 10.96
C ILE A 194 5.95 -9.13 12.08
N SER A 195 6.13 -8.44 13.23
CA SER A 195 6.77 -9.00 14.41
C SER A 195 6.03 -10.24 14.91
N LYS A 196 4.71 -10.17 15.02
CA LYS A 196 3.87 -11.27 15.51
C LYS A 196 3.86 -12.47 14.56
N VAL A 197 3.76 -12.25 13.25
CA VAL A 197 3.62 -13.33 12.27
C VAL A 197 4.94 -14.02 11.93
N THR A 198 6.06 -13.36 12.17
CA THR A 198 7.41 -13.92 11.97
C THR A 198 8.05 -14.44 13.24
N ASP A 199 7.43 -14.18 14.39
CA ASP A 199 7.99 -14.44 15.75
C ASP A 199 9.35 -13.76 15.96
N LEU A 200 9.58 -12.64 15.26
CA LEU A 200 10.76 -11.80 15.45
C LEU A 200 10.43 -10.64 16.39
N PRO A 201 11.17 -10.44 17.47
CA PRO A 201 11.01 -9.28 18.35
C PRO A 201 11.61 -8.03 17.70
N VAL A 202 10.97 -7.53 16.64
CA VAL A 202 11.49 -6.46 15.75
C VAL A 202 11.89 -5.22 16.55
N ILE A 203 11.08 -4.81 17.53
CA ILE A 203 11.36 -3.61 18.34
C ILE A 203 12.56 -3.84 19.25
N ASP A 204 12.69 -5.02 19.89
CA ASP A 204 13.84 -5.31 20.75
C ASP A 204 15.14 -5.35 19.94
N ILE A 205 15.11 -5.98 18.76
CA ILE A 205 16.26 -6.00 17.84
C ILE A 205 16.64 -4.58 17.42
N ALA A 206 15.66 -3.76 17.03
CA ALA A 206 15.89 -2.39 16.62
C ALA A 206 16.43 -1.53 17.77
N THR A 207 15.91 -1.72 18.99
CA THR A 207 16.41 -1.02 20.19
C THR A 207 17.86 -1.36 20.47
N ASN A 208 18.23 -2.64 20.42
CA ASN A 208 19.61 -3.07 20.61
C ASN A 208 20.54 -2.51 19.51
N VAL A 209 20.07 -2.45 18.27
CA VAL A 209 20.80 -1.81 17.16
C VAL A 209 21.02 -0.33 17.44
N ILE A 210 19.99 0.40 17.88
CA ILE A 210 20.08 1.82 18.23
C ILE A 210 21.08 2.05 19.40
N LEU A 211 21.16 1.09 20.33
CA LEU A 211 22.12 1.10 21.43
C LEU A 211 23.54 0.66 21.01
N GLY A 212 23.76 0.34 19.73
CA GLY A 212 25.07 0.07 19.15
C GLY A 212 25.39 -1.39 18.87
N GLU A 213 24.50 -2.33 19.16
CA GLU A 213 24.70 -3.73 18.80
C GLU A 213 24.63 -3.93 17.28
N LYS A 214 25.32 -4.94 16.78
CA LYS A 214 25.35 -5.28 15.37
C LYS A 214 24.52 -6.51 15.07
N LEU A 215 23.72 -6.46 14.01
CA LEU A 215 22.83 -7.55 13.58
C LEU A 215 23.57 -8.89 13.44
N LYS A 216 24.79 -8.89 12.89
CA LYS A 216 25.62 -10.09 12.78
C LYS A 216 25.99 -10.78 14.12
N LYS A 217 25.91 -10.05 15.23
CA LYS A 217 26.15 -10.60 16.58
C LYS A 217 24.89 -11.15 17.21
N MET A 218 23.72 -10.86 16.63
CA MET A 218 22.43 -11.33 17.09
C MET A 218 22.08 -12.67 16.43
N LYS A 219 21.28 -13.48 17.10
CA LYS A 219 20.87 -14.82 16.64
C LYS A 219 19.91 -14.83 15.43
N PHE A 220 19.45 -13.68 15.01
CA PHE A 220 18.40 -13.56 13.97
C PHE A 220 18.94 -13.49 12.54
N GLY A 221 20.25 -13.33 12.36
CA GLY A 221 20.89 -13.22 11.04
C GLY A 221 20.74 -11.86 10.40
N THR A 222 20.99 -11.81 9.07
CA THR A 222 20.90 -10.61 8.23
C THR A 222 20.26 -10.97 6.90
N GLY A 223 19.73 -9.97 6.18
CA GLY A 223 19.01 -10.16 4.93
C GLY A 223 17.53 -10.48 5.15
N LEU A 224 16.92 -11.17 4.20
CA LEU A 224 15.53 -11.61 4.32
C LEU A 224 15.45 -12.77 5.31
N TYR A 225 14.57 -12.61 6.31
CA TYR A 225 14.30 -13.66 7.29
C TYR A 225 13.52 -14.83 6.67
N ALA A 226 13.61 -15.99 7.30
CA ALA A 226 12.94 -17.19 6.80
C ALA A 226 11.41 -16.99 6.71
N LYS A 227 10.80 -17.47 5.63
CA LYS A 227 9.35 -17.44 5.44
C LYS A 227 8.61 -18.12 6.58
N ALA A 228 7.52 -17.51 7.04
CA ALA A 228 6.60 -18.18 7.95
C ALA A 228 5.94 -19.40 7.30
N ALA A 229 5.62 -20.41 8.11
CA ALA A 229 4.94 -21.62 7.63
C ALA A 229 3.44 -21.40 7.34
N GLN A 230 2.90 -20.27 7.78
CA GLN A 230 1.50 -19.91 7.67
C GLN A 230 1.36 -18.58 6.92
N ILE A 231 0.19 -18.38 6.31
CA ILE A 231 -0.20 -17.13 5.69
C ILE A 231 -0.90 -16.27 6.74
N ALA A 232 -0.51 -15.03 6.82
CA ALA A 232 -1.10 -14.03 7.69
C ALA A 232 -1.71 -12.90 6.85
N VAL A 233 -2.91 -12.48 7.22
CA VAL A 233 -3.65 -11.40 6.58
C VAL A 233 -3.94 -10.32 7.61
N LYS A 234 -3.40 -9.11 7.41
CA LYS A 234 -3.79 -7.91 8.13
C LYS A 234 -4.98 -7.29 7.43
N LEU A 235 -6.06 -7.05 8.14
CA LEU A 235 -7.25 -6.37 7.62
C LEU A 235 -7.44 -5.04 8.37
N PRO A 236 -7.57 -3.89 7.66
CA PRO A 236 -7.89 -2.62 8.29
C PRO A 236 -9.32 -2.62 8.83
N VAL A 237 -9.53 -1.87 9.91
CA VAL A 237 -10.84 -1.65 10.50
C VAL A 237 -11.21 -0.18 10.38
N PHE A 238 -12.42 0.10 9.92
CA PHE A 238 -12.93 1.45 9.69
C PHE A 238 -14.07 1.78 10.66
N SER A 239 -14.18 3.04 11.03
CA SER A 239 -15.26 3.55 11.89
C SER A 239 -16.24 4.45 11.13
N PHE A 240 -16.50 4.18 9.85
CA PHE A 240 -17.38 4.99 9.01
C PHE A 240 -18.79 5.16 9.60
N GLU A 241 -19.32 4.13 10.23
CA GLU A 241 -20.64 4.18 10.87
C GLU A 241 -20.75 5.21 12.01
N LYS A 242 -19.59 5.55 12.63
CA LYS A 242 -19.52 6.52 13.74
C LYS A 242 -19.34 7.96 13.25
N ILE A 243 -18.93 8.16 12.01
CA ILE A 243 -18.62 9.47 11.44
C ILE A 243 -19.63 9.77 10.32
N LYS A 244 -20.68 10.54 10.66
CA LYS A 244 -21.71 10.92 9.69
C LYS A 244 -21.13 11.75 8.56
N GLY A 245 -21.45 11.39 7.30
CA GLY A 245 -21.02 12.11 6.11
C GLY A 245 -19.57 11.85 5.69
N SER A 246 -18.88 10.87 6.31
CA SER A 246 -17.55 10.48 5.83
C SER A 246 -17.64 9.76 4.49
N GLU A 247 -16.73 10.10 3.59
CA GLU A 247 -16.56 9.36 2.34
C GLU A 247 -15.93 7.99 2.62
N THR A 248 -16.59 6.93 2.15
CA THR A 248 -16.15 5.54 2.37
C THR A 248 -15.18 5.02 1.31
N SER A 249 -14.99 5.76 0.19
CA SER A 249 -14.06 5.38 -0.88
C SER A 249 -12.62 5.43 -0.37
N LEU A 250 -11.86 4.35 -0.59
CA LEU A 250 -10.45 4.30 -0.23
C LEU A 250 -9.59 5.00 -1.26
N GLY A 251 -8.57 5.69 -0.79
CA GLY A 251 -7.65 6.47 -1.58
C GLY A 251 -6.32 6.70 -0.85
N PRO A 252 -5.54 7.70 -1.29
CA PRO A 252 -4.22 7.98 -0.72
C PRO A 252 -4.26 8.43 0.75
N GLU A 253 -5.37 9.02 1.20
CA GLU A 253 -5.56 9.47 2.58
C GLU A 253 -6.05 8.32 3.46
N MET A 254 -5.39 8.12 4.61
CA MET A 254 -5.71 7.05 5.55
C MET A 254 -7.03 7.29 6.29
N LYS A 255 -7.91 6.29 6.30
CA LYS A 255 -9.24 6.32 6.93
C LYS A 255 -9.43 5.24 8.00
N SER A 256 -8.56 4.24 8.05
CA SER A 256 -8.63 3.16 9.04
C SER A 256 -8.33 3.64 10.45
N THR A 257 -9.05 3.06 11.43
CA THR A 257 -8.93 3.37 12.85
C THR A 257 -8.32 2.23 13.67
N GLY A 258 -8.10 1.08 13.05
CA GLY A 258 -7.51 -0.11 13.66
C GLY A 258 -7.20 -1.16 12.62
N GLU A 259 -6.71 -2.30 13.10
CA GLU A 259 -6.40 -3.45 12.26
C GLU A 259 -6.62 -4.75 13.02
N VAL A 260 -6.93 -5.82 12.29
CA VAL A 260 -7.07 -7.19 12.81
C VAL A 260 -6.23 -8.15 11.99
N LEU A 261 -6.01 -9.33 12.55
CA LEU A 261 -5.13 -10.35 11.99
C LEU A 261 -5.87 -11.68 11.83
N GLY A 262 -5.79 -12.27 10.63
CA GLY A 262 -6.15 -13.66 10.37
C GLY A 262 -4.92 -14.48 9.99
N ILE A 263 -4.78 -15.69 10.54
CA ILE A 263 -3.65 -16.59 10.24
C ILE A 263 -4.19 -17.98 9.93
N ASP A 264 -3.74 -18.56 8.82
CA ASP A 264 -4.00 -19.94 8.44
C ASP A 264 -2.94 -20.49 7.47
N LYS A 265 -3.06 -21.77 7.12
CA LYS A 265 -2.23 -22.41 6.09
C LYS A 265 -2.65 -22.00 4.68
N LEU A 266 -3.94 -21.75 4.47
CA LEU A 266 -4.51 -21.31 3.21
C LEU A 266 -4.84 -19.82 3.26
N PHE A 267 -4.59 -19.12 2.16
CA PHE A 267 -4.89 -17.69 2.03
C PHE A 267 -6.38 -17.39 2.24
N SER A 268 -7.28 -18.19 1.63
CA SER A 268 -8.73 -18.04 1.79
C SER A 268 -9.17 -18.11 3.26
N ASP A 269 -8.59 -19.02 4.03
CA ASP A 269 -8.95 -19.23 5.43
C ASP A 269 -8.38 -18.14 6.33
N ALA A 270 -7.15 -17.70 6.05
CA ALA A 270 -6.54 -16.56 6.74
C ALA A 270 -7.35 -15.26 6.48
N LEU A 271 -7.78 -15.04 5.23
CA LEU A 271 -8.61 -13.89 4.84
C LEU A 271 -9.99 -13.95 5.51
N LEU A 272 -10.64 -15.12 5.50
CA LEU A 272 -11.92 -15.34 6.18
C LEU A 272 -11.82 -15.02 7.68
N LYS A 273 -10.77 -15.51 8.34
CA LYS A 273 -10.51 -15.22 9.75
C LYS A 273 -10.32 -13.73 10.00
N ALA A 274 -9.61 -13.04 9.11
CA ALA A 274 -9.42 -11.59 9.19
C ALA A 274 -10.76 -10.85 9.05
N PHE A 275 -11.62 -11.23 8.10
CA PHE A 275 -12.96 -10.65 7.95
C PHE A 275 -13.81 -10.84 9.20
N ILE A 276 -13.85 -12.07 9.75
CA ILE A 276 -14.58 -12.37 10.98
C ILE A 276 -14.06 -11.52 12.14
N ALA A 277 -12.74 -11.42 12.30
CA ALA A 277 -12.11 -10.60 13.34
C ALA A 277 -12.40 -9.10 13.16
N GLY A 278 -12.52 -8.62 11.92
CA GLY A 278 -12.91 -7.26 11.57
C GLY A 278 -14.42 -6.97 11.73
N GLY A 279 -15.21 -7.97 12.14
CA GLY A 279 -16.66 -7.82 12.31
C GLY A 279 -17.44 -7.87 11.00
N ILE A 280 -16.79 -8.24 9.89
CA ILE A 280 -17.44 -8.37 8.59
C ILE A 280 -18.19 -9.71 8.53
N ARG A 281 -19.49 -9.63 8.34
CA ARG A 281 -20.33 -10.83 8.15
C ARG A 281 -20.31 -11.22 6.68
N ILE A 282 -19.84 -12.44 6.42
CA ILE A 282 -19.92 -13.04 5.08
C ILE A 282 -21.21 -13.86 5.03
N PRO A 283 -22.20 -13.48 4.21
CA PRO A 283 -23.42 -14.24 4.09
C PRO A 283 -23.16 -15.57 3.38
N HIS A 284 -23.80 -16.65 3.83
CA HIS A 284 -23.71 -17.97 3.21
C HIS A 284 -24.76 -18.20 2.13
N ASN A 285 -25.77 -17.36 2.04
CA ASN A 285 -26.83 -17.34 1.03
C ASN A 285 -27.47 -15.93 1.01
N GLY A 286 -28.34 -15.69 0.07
CA GLY A 286 -29.09 -14.42 -0.03
C GLY A 286 -29.15 -13.89 -1.46
N ASN A 287 -29.23 -12.57 -1.57
CA ASN A 287 -29.28 -11.88 -2.86
C ASN A 287 -27.93 -11.22 -3.15
N MET A 288 -27.41 -11.38 -4.36
CA MET A 288 -26.18 -10.81 -4.83
C MET A 288 -26.45 -9.88 -6.01
N LEU A 289 -26.13 -8.61 -5.87
CA LEU A 289 -26.14 -7.64 -6.98
C LEU A 289 -24.80 -7.64 -7.70
N VAL A 290 -24.84 -7.86 -9.00
CA VAL A 290 -23.66 -7.94 -9.86
C VAL A 290 -23.70 -6.85 -10.93
N THR A 291 -22.63 -6.08 -11.04
CA THR A 291 -22.43 -5.11 -12.12
C THR A 291 -20.95 -5.02 -12.44
N VAL A 292 -20.58 -5.23 -13.70
CA VAL A 292 -19.19 -5.19 -14.17
C VAL A 292 -19.10 -4.53 -15.54
N ARG A 293 -17.89 -4.13 -15.92
CA ARG A 293 -17.61 -3.62 -17.26
C ARG A 293 -17.63 -4.76 -18.28
N ASP A 294 -17.85 -4.43 -19.54
CA ASP A 294 -17.96 -5.43 -20.59
C ASP A 294 -16.74 -6.36 -20.67
N LYS A 295 -15.55 -5.84 -20.50
CA LYS A 295 -14.32 -6.63 -20.56
C LYS A 295 -14.13 -7.62 -19.42
N ASP A 296 -14.86 -7.44 -18.30
CA ASP A 296 -14.74 -8.27 -17.10
C ASP A 296 -15.85 -9.35 -17.01
N LYS A 297 -16.76 -9.39 -18.00
CA LYS A 297 -17.94 -10.27 -17.97
C LYS A 297 -17.59 -11.76 -18.08
N GLU A 298 -16.63 -12.11 -18.93
CA GLU A 298 -16.19 -13.49 -19.10
C GLU A 298 -15.59 -14.06 -17.81
N GLU A 299 -14.78 -13.27 -17.12
CA GLU A 299 -14.19 -13.64 -15.83
C GLU A 299 -15.24 -13.75 -14.72
N LEU A 300 -16.31 -12.97 -14.80
CA LEU A 300 -17.41 -12.97 -13.84
C LEU A 300 -18.23 -14.28 -13.86
N LEU A 301 -18.46 -14.87 -15.04
CA LEU A 301 -19.38 -15.99 -15.22
C LEU A 301 -19.09 -17.20 -14.30
N PRO A 302 -17.87 -17.73 -14.20
CA PRO A 302 -17.56 -18.81 -13.27
C PRO A 302 -17.74 -18.41 -11.80
N ILE A 303 -17.55 -17.14 -11.45
CA ILE A 303 -17.74 -16.64 -10.10
C ILE A 303 -19.22 -16.66 -9.74
N VAL A 304 -20.09 -16.14 -10.62
CA VAL A 304 -21.55 -16.13 -10.42
C VAL A 304 -22.10 -17.55 -10.26
N ASN A 305 -21.67 -18.48 -11.12
CA ASN A 305 -22.11 -19.88 -11.02
C ASN A 305 -21.77 -20.49 -9.65
N ARG A 306 -20.58 -20.25 -9.12
CA ARG A 306 -20.20 -20.71 -7.78
C ARG A 306 -21.07 -20.11 -6.67
N TYR A 307 -21.52 -18.86 -6.81
CA TYR A 307 -22.45 -18.26 -5.85
C TYR A 307 -23.84 -18.86 -5.95
N ILE A 308 -24.31 -19.17 -7.15
CA ILE A 308 -25.57 -19.90 -7.36
C ILE A 308 -25.53 -21.27 -6.70
N ASP A 309 -24.43 -22.02 -6.88
CA ASP A 309 -24.24 -23.37 -6.31
C ASP A 309 -24.34 -23.38 -4.77
N ILE A 310 -23.98 -22.27 -4.12
CA ILE A 310 -24.11 -22.12 -2.66
C ILE A 310 -25.39 -21.40 -2.23
N GLY A 311 -26.33 -21.16 -3.15
CA GLY A 311 -27.70 -20.72 -2.85
C GLY A 311 -27.97 -19.21 -2.94
N PHE A 312 -27.11 -18.43 -3.63
CA PHE A 312 -27.38 -17.03 -3.89
C PHE A 312 -28.32 -16.84 -5.07
N LYS A 313 -29.24 -15.85 -4.97
CA LYS A 313 -30.02 -15.34 -6.10
C LYS A 313 -29.29 -14.14 -6.70
N ILE A 314 -29.22 -14.13 -8.02
CA ILE A 314 -28.43 -13.13 -8.74
C ILE A 314 -29.33 -12.01 -9.25
N TYR A 315 -28.92 -10.79 -8.96
CA TYR A 315 -29.48 -9.55 -9.50
C TYR A 315 -28.38 -8.83 -10.29
N ALA A 316 -28.69 -8.24 -11.44
CA ALA A 316 -27.70 -7.56 -12.23
C ALA A 316 -28.25 -6.33 -12.95
N THR A 317 -27.38 -5.35 -13.22
CA THR A 317 -27.73 -4.23 -14.11
C THR A 317 -27.90 -4.70 -15.55
N PRO A 318 -28.67 -3.99 -16.42
CA PRO A 318 -29.12 -4.50 -17.71
C PRO A 318 -28.00 -5.06 -18.61
N GLY A 319 -26.82 -4.39 -18.67
CA GLY A 319 -25.72 -4.86 -19.51
C GLY A 319 -25.07 -6.14 -19.00
N THR A 320 -24.93 -6.30 -17.68
CA THR A 320 -24.39 -7.50 -17.05
C THR A 320 -25.44 -8.62 -17.05
N GLY A 321 -26.72 -8.29 -16.75
CA GLY A 321 -27.81 -9.25 -16.71
C GLY A 321 -28.03 -9.94 -18.06
N LYS A 322 -28.11 -9.18 -19.16
CA LYS A 322 -28.23 -9.75 -20.52
C LYS A 322 -27.09 -10.72 -20.87
N PHE A 323 -25.87 -10.41 -20.46
CA PHE A 323 -24.74 -11.29 -20.66
C PHE A 323 -24.90 -12.61 -19.86
N LEU A 324 -25.30 -12.51 -18.60
CA LEU A 324 -25.54 -13.68 -17.74
C LEU A 324 -26.68 -14.56 -18.27
N GLU A 325 -27.82 -13.95 -18.67
CA GLU A 325 -28.95 -14.67 -19.29
C GLU A 325 -28.53 -15.40 -20.56
N SER A 326 -27.75 -14.74 -21.43
CA SER A 326 -27.26 -15.37 -22.67
C SER A 326 -26.32 -16.56 -22.42
N ASN A 327 -25.75 -16.66 -21.23
CA ASN A 327 -24.93 -17.80 -20.78
C ASN A 327 -25.68 -18.77 -19.85
N GLY A 328 -27.01 -18.71 -19.82
CA GLY A 328 -27.88 -19.68 -19.12
C GLY A 328 -27.98 -19.43 -17.60
N VAL A 329 -27.59 -18.25 -17.11
CA VAL A 329 -27.72 -17.91 -15.70
C VAL A 329 -29.09 -17.30 -15.44
N ASP A 330 -29.80 -17.84 -14.43
CA ASP A 330 -31.04 -17.25 -13.91
C ASP A 330 -30.71 -15.98 -13.13
N VAL A 331 -31.13 -14.82 -13.64
CA VAL A 331 -30.77 -13.52 -13.09
C VAL A 331 -31.96 -12.56 -13.15
N THR A 332 -32.16 -11.79 -12.10
CA THR A 332 -33.15 -10.70 -12.08
C THR A 332 -32.46 -9.39 -12.50
N ILE A 333 -32.94 -8.82 -13.60
CA ILE A 333 -32.41 -7.52 -14.08
C ILE A 333 -33.02 -6.38 -13.23
N VAL A 334 -32.16 -5.51 -12.75
CA VAL A 334 -32.53 -4.34 -11.95
C VAL A 334 -31.99 -3.07 -12.60
N ASP A 335 -32.71 -1.98 -12.48
CA ASP A 335 -32.30 -0.70 -13.04
C ASP A 335 -31.02 -0.17 -12.35
N LYS A 336 -30.24 0.58 -13.15
CA LYS A 336 -29.06 1.27 -12.64
C LYS A 336 -29.52 2.50 -11.88
N ILE A 337 -29.12 2.63 -10.61
CA ILE A 337 -29.38 3.79 -9.78
C ILE A 337 -28.59 4.99 -10.28
#